data_a838389b51ec8c6feae74bfb7ce1a25b
#
_entry.id   a838389b51ec8c6feae74bfb7ce1a25b
#
_cell.length_a   1.000
_cell.length_b   1.000
_cell.length_c   1.000
_cell.angle_alpha   90.00
_cell.angle_beta   90.00
_cell.angle_gamma   90.00
#
_symmetry.space_group_name_H-M   'P 1'
#
loop_
_entity.id
_entity.type
_entity.pdbx_description
1 polymer ?
#
loop_
_entity_poly.entity_id
_entity_poly.type
_entity_poly.pdbx_seq_one_letter_code
_entity_poly.pdbx_strand_id
1 'polypeptide(L)'
;MSTDAAHSLADAYGLSGAGSDPVEVEPGLWVQQVDTQRELERSWSEVSGYLRAVLDAAGVDHLTAEELTVVPGLEEVLALLELRAHVRQQHRSGGGPWDVVVVDCAPTAETLRLLALPEALRWYLDRVGGPERRLLKALRPVVGRATGLPVPGDEVISAVERLQADLLEVRRLLVRPESSVRLVLTPERVVLAEARRSLTTLSLLGYRVDGVVANRVFPAGAGAWADGWQAAQAEVLAEVHDSFAPLPVWTSSYAAAEPVGPDAVASVAQDAYASRGTEDPFAVPEGPGPVRVRRLGATGPGERRGAELRVSLPFVATGDVDLARHGESLVVTVGAYRRVLTLPASLARWPVSGATVDDGVLRVRFREAAAAAAAEDDVPEQGEEQPW
;
A
#
# COMPACT_ATOMS: atom_id res chain seq x y z
N MET A 1 0.91 -13.12 9.93
CA MET A 1 1.47 -13.82 8.73
C MET A 1 2.69 -13.06 8.25
N SER A 2 3.70 -13.74 7.69
CA SER A 2 4.84 -13.09 7.04
C SER A 2 4.82 -13.31 5.54
N THR A 3 5.18 -12.26 4.81
CA THR A 3 5.36 -12.27 3.35
C THR A 3 6.84 -12.23 2.96
N ASP A 4 7.73 -12.19 3.95
CA ASP A 4 9.18 -12.18 3.75
C ASP A 4 9.68 -13.58 3.34
N ALA A 5 10.36 -13.65 2.20
CA ALA A 5 10.94 -14.89 1.70
C ALA A 5 12.04 -15.49 2.59
N ALA A 6 12.58 -14.71 3.53
CA ALA A 6 13.60 -15.16 4.48
C ALA A 6 13.08 -16.11 5.57
N HIS A 7 11.76 -16.36 5.65
CA HIS A 7 11.12 -17.23 6.65
C HIS A 7 11.41 -16.85 8.12
N SER A 8 11.79 -15.59 8.36
CA SER A 8 12.24 -15.07 9.66
C SER A 8 11.18 -15.20 10.77
N LEU A 9 9.88 -15.13 10.41
CA LEU A 9 8.80 -15.27 11.37
C LEU A 9 8.73 -16.69 11.98
N ALA A 10 8.88 -17.71 11.15
CA ALA A 10 8.91 -19.10 11.61
C ALA A 10 10.12 -19.35 12.53
N ASP A 11 11.29 -18.84 12.16
CA ASP A 11 12.52 -18.96 12.96
C ASP A 11 12.38 -18.21 14.31
N ALA A 12 11.77 -17.02 14.31
CA ALA A 12 11.53 -16.25 15.54
C ALA A 12 10.63 -17.00 16.55
N TYR A 13 9.70 -17.83 16.09
CA TYR A 13 8.88 -18.68 16.95
C TYR A 13 9.46 -20.09 17.17
N GLY A 14 10.65 -20.40 16.61
CA GLY A 14 11.30 -21.70 16.76
C GLY A 14 10.55 -22.83 16.04
N LEU A 15 9.81 -22.52 14.99
CA LEU A 15 9.00 -23.48 14.24
C LEU A 15 9.87 -24.17 13.18
N SER A 16 10.12 -25.46 13.35
CA SER A 16 10.79 -26.25 12.33
C SER A 16 9.77 -26.73 11.29
N GLY A 17 9.93 -26.28 10.03
CA GLY A 17 9.11 -26.75 8.91
C GLY A 17 7.70 -26.14 8.89
N ALA A 18 7.55 -24.88 9.29
CA ALA A 18 6.30 -24.16 9.10
C ALA A 18 5.91 -24.16 7.60
N GLY A 19 4.80 -24.83 7.30
CA GLY A 19 4.20 -24.80 5.96
C GLY A 19 3.42 -23.52 5.70
N SER A 20 2.78 -23.47 4.52
CA SER A 20 1.90 -22.34 4.15
C SER A 20 0.61 -22.25 4.98
N ASP A 21 0.27 -23.28 5.74
CA ASP A 21 -0.92 -23.28 6.60
C ASP A 21 -0.65 -22.58 7.94
N PRO A 22 -1.64 -21.85 8.50
CA PRO A 22 -1.52 -21.24 9.83
C PRO A 22 -1.28 -22.28 10.92
N VAL A 23 -0.28 -22.04 11.78
CA VAL A 23 0.07 -22.88 12.93
C VAL A 23 -0.22 -22.11 14.22
N GLU A 24 -0.97 -22.72 15.14
CA GLU A 24 -1.21 -22.14 16.47
C GLU A 24 0.05 -22.28 17.32
N VAL A 25 0.59 -21.15 17.79
CA VAL A 25 1.78 -21.08 18.63
C VAL A 25 1.45 -20.84 20.09
N GLU A 26 0.33 -20.17 20.35
CA GLU A 26 -0.27 -19.97 21.67
C GLU A 26 -1.80 -19.93 21.50
N PRO A 27 -2.59 -20.14 22.57
CA PRO A 27 -4.04 -20.09 22.49
C PRO A 27 -4.55 -18.76 21.86
N GLY A 28 -5.12 -18.85 20.66
CA GLY A 28 -5.62 -17.70 19.91
C GLY A 28 -4.56 -16.94 19.12
N LEU A 29 -3.28 -17.34 19.16
CA LEU A 29 -2.20 -16.75 18.35
C LEU A 29 -1.71 -17.74 17.29
N TRP A 30 -1.82 -17.35 16.06
CA TRP A 30 -1.47 -18.17 14.90
C TRP A 30 -0.37 -17.51 14.08
N VAL A 31 0.57 -18.30 13.60
CA VAL A 31 1.67 -17.88 12.75
C VAL A 31 1.57 -18.58 11.41
N GLN A 32 1.75 -17.84 10.33
CA GLN A 32 1.76 -18.35 8.97
C GLN A 32 2.91 -17.74 8.19
N GLN A 33 3.68 -18.57 7.53
CA GLN A 33 4.67 -18.16 6.53
C GLN A 33 4.08 -18.42 5.16
N VAL A 34 3.92 -17.38 4.33
CA VAL A 34 3.36 -17.54 2.99
C VAL A 34 4.41 -18.18 2.07
N ASP A 35 4.10 -19.37 1.55
CA ASP A 35 4.90 -20.03 0.52
C ASP A 35 4.48 -19.52 -0.86
N THR A 36 5.14 -18.45 -1.29
CA THR A 36 4.81 -17.75 -2.53
C THR A 36 5.16 -18.59 -3.77
N GLN A 37 6.08 -19.53 -3.69
CA GLN A 37 6.48 -20.34 -4.84
C GLN A 37 5.37 -21.30 -5.31
N ARG A 38 4.68 -21.95 -4.37
CA ARG A 38 3.57 -22.88 -4.73
C ARG A 38 2.36 -22.14 -5.30
N GLU A 39 2.06 -20.96 -4.77
CA GLU A 39 0.96 -20.14 -5.26
C GLU A 39 1.29 -19.54 -6.63
N LEU A 40 2.56 -19.20 -6.85
CA LEU A 40 3.09 -18.75 -8.13
C LEU A 40 2.88 -19.81 -9.23
N GLU A 41 3.23 -21.04 -8.98
CA GLU A 41 3.07 -22.13 -9.94
C GLU A 41 1.62 -22.31 -10.40
N ARG A 42 0.65 -22.09 -9.51
CA ARG A 42 -0.78 -22.22 -9.82
C ARG A 42 -1.36 -21.04 -10.59
N SER A 43 -1.05 -19.81 -10.15
CA SER A 43 -1.71 -18.60 -10.66
C SER A 43 -0.98 -17.98 -11.84
N TRP A 44 0.32 -18.21 -11.96
CA TRP A 44 1.18 -17.58 -12.96
C TRP A 44 1.50 -18.46 -14.17
N SER A 45 1.24 -19.77 -14.09
CA SER A 45 1.63 -20.74 -15.14
C SER A 45 1.09 -20.38 -16.54
N GLU A 46 -0.15 -19.89 -16.64
CA GLU A 46 -0.77 -19.51 -17.90
C GLU A 46 -0.10 -18.26 -18.51
N VAL A 47 0.22 -17.28 -17.68
CA VAL A 47 0.84 -16.02 -18.11
C VAL A 47 2.31 -16.22 -18.44
N SER A 48 3.05 -16.96 -17.60
CA SER A 48 4.47 -17.29 -17.87
C SER A 48 4.65 -18.16 -19.10
N GLY A 49 3.74 -19.12 -19.32
CA GLY A 49 3.73 -19.93 -20.53
C GLY A 49 3.56 -19.10 -21.80
N TYR A 50 2.65 -18.10 -21.76
CA TYR A 50 2.51 -17.19 -22.88
C TYR A 50 3.72 -16.28 -23.08
N LEU A 51 4.30 -15.71 -22.01
CA LEU A 51 5.50 -14.87 -22.10
C LEU A 51 6.68 -15.66 -22.69
N ARG A 52 6.88 -16.91 -22.25
CA ARG A 52 7.89 -17.80 -22.84
C ARG A 52 7.68 -18.00 -24.34
N ALA A 53 6.46 -18.30 -24.75
CA ALA A 53 6.15 -18.48 -26.16
C ALA A 53 6.41 -17.22 -27.02
N VAL A 54 6.18 -16.02 -26.46
CA VAL A 54 6.51 -14.74 -27.11
C VAL A 54 8.03 -14.55 -27.22
N LEU A 55 8.78 -14.85 -26.16
CA LEU A 55 10.23 -14.71 -26.14
C LEU A 55 10.90 -15.71 -27.07
N ASP A 56 10.44 -16.96 -27.11
CA ASP A 56 10.89 -17.99 -28.05
C ASP A 56 10.66 -17.54 -29.51
N ALA A 57 9.46 -17.02 -29.80
CA ALA A 57 9.16 -16.49 -31.13
C ALA A 57 10.01 -15.24 -31.50
N ALA A 58 10.45 -14.49 -30.51
CA ALA A 58 11.39 -13.37 -30.67
C ALA A 58 12.85 -13.81 -30.82
N GLY A 59 13.15 -15.11 -30.72
CA GLY A 59 14.49 -15.67 -30.87
C GLY A 59 15.34 -15.59 -29.59
N VAL A 60 14.72 -15.41 -28.43
CA VAL A 60 15.38 -15.45 -27.12
C VAL A 60 15.57 -16.92 -26.74
N ASP A 61 16.76 -17.28 -26.31
CA ASP A 61 17.03 -18.66 -25.88
C ASP A 61 16.22 -19.04 -24.63
N HIS A 62 15.95 -20.34 -24.46
CA HIS A 62 15.06 -20.87 -23.43
C HIS A 62 15.49 -20.51 -21.99
N LEU A 63 16.80 -20.50 -21.70
CA LEU A 63 17.33 -20.14 -20.38
C LEU A 63 17.10 -18.67 -20.08
N THR A 64 17.40 -17.79 -21.03
CA THR A 64 17.16 -16.35 -20.91
C THR A 64 15.64 -16.05 -20.83
N ALA A 65 14.81 -16.79 -21.56
CA ALA A 65 13.36 -16.65 -21.47
C ALA A 65 12.82 -17.08 -20.09
N GLU A 66 13.37 -18.10 -19.47
CA GLU A 66 13.02 -18.49 -18.09
C GLU A 66 13.41 -17.41 -17.07
N GLU A 67 14.62 -16.86 -17.16
CA GLU A 67 15.05 -15.75 -16.28
C GLU A 67 14.21 -14.50 -16.46
N LEU A 68 13.83 -14.15 -17.69
CA LEU A 68 12.99 -12.98 -17.99
C LEU A 68 11.51 -13.16 -17.57
N THR A 69 11.06 -14.39 -17.32
CA THR A 69 9.71 -14.65 -16.81
C THR A 69 9.60 -14.52 -15.29
N VAL A 70 10.71 -14.40 -14.57
CA VAL A 70 10.72 -14.08 -13.15
C VAL A 70 10.44 -12.60 -12.98
N VAL A 71 9.22 -12.25 -12.60
CA VAL A 71 8.81 -10.86 -12.36
C VAL A 71 9.15 -10.48 -10.92
N PRO A 72 10.08 -9.55 -10.70
CA PRO A 72 10.37 -9.07 -9.35
C PRO A 72 9.09 -8.49 -8.71
N GLY A 73 8.84 -8.83 -7.46
CA GLY A 73 7.65 -8.37 -6.74
C GLY A 73 6.41 -9.26 -6.91
N LEU A 74 6.51 -10.36 -7.64
CA LEU A 74 5.38 -11.29 -7.84
C LEU A 74 5.08 -12.09 -6.57
N GLU A 75 6.11 -12.46 -5.81
CA GLU A 75 5.97 -13.17 -4.54
C GLU A 75 5.12 -12.39 -3.54
N GLU A 76 5.36 -11.10 -3.44
CA GLU A 76 4.62 -10.22 -2.56
C GLU A 76 3.17 -10.01 -3.04
N VAL A 77 2.94 -9.98 -4.37
CA VAL A 77 1.58 -9.95 -4.92
C VAL A 77 0.79 -11.17 -4.47
N LEU A 78 1.41 -12.35 -4.53
CA LEU A 78 0.77 -13.60 -4.11
C LEU A 78 0.47 -13.60 -2.61
N ALA A 79 1.39 -13.09 -1.80
CA ALA A 79 1.18 -12.93 -0.37
C ALA A 79 -0.02 -12.01 -0.06
N LEU A 80 -0.21 -10.94 -0.82
CA LEU A 80 -1.39 -10.08 -0.71
C LEU A 80 -2.69 -10.78 -1.16
N LEU A 81 -2.61 -11.69 -2.13
CA LEU A 81 -3.76 -12.50 -2.52
C LEU A 81 -4.17 -13.49 -1.43
N GLU A 82 -3.19 -14.04 -0.70
CA GLU A 82 -3.44 -14.90 0.47
C GLU A 82 -4.11 -14.11 1.60
N LEU A 83 -3.65 -12.90 1.91
CA LEU A 83 -4.32 -12.00 2.84
C LEU A 83 -5.81 -11.80 2.47
N ARG A 84 -6.10 -11.59 1.18
CA ARG A 84 -7.47 -11.50 0.71
C ARG A 84 -8.28 -12.77 0.97
N ALA A 85 -7.67 -13.94 0.80
CA ALA A 85 -8.33 -15.22 1.04
C ALA A 85 -8.78 -15.33 2.51
N HIS A 86 -7.91 -14.95 3.47
CA HIS A 86 -8.25 -14.91 4.89
C HIS A 86 -9.44 -13.98 5.18
N VAL A 87 -9.41 -12.77 4.64
CA VAL A 87 -10.50 -11.80 4.84
C VAL A 87 -11.81 -12.26 4.19
N ARG A 88 -11.77 -12.92 3.03
CA ARG A 88 -12.96 -13.49 2.39
C ARG A 88 -13.57 -14.64 3.17
N GLN A 89 -12.77 -15.49 3.79
CA GLN A 89 -13.25 -16.55 4.68
C GLN A 89 -14.01 -15.95 5.87
N GLN A 90 -13.49 -14.86 6.45
CA GLN A 90 -14.15 -14.12 7.51
C GLN A 90 -15.56 -13.66 7.14
N HIS A 91 -15.75 -13.11 5.95
CA HIS A 91 -17.04 -12.60 5.48
C HIS A 91 -18.08 -13.72 5.19
N ARG A 92 -17.63 -14.90 4.75
CA ARG A 92 -18.51 -16.02 4.41
C ARG A 92 -19.06 -16.75 5.63
N SER A 93 -18.33 -16.75 6.73
CA SER A 93 -18.66 -17.52 7.94
C SER A 93 -19.45 -16.71 8.97
N GLY A 94 -19.75 -15.42 8.72
CA GLY A 94 -20.47 -14.57 9.65
C GLY A 94 -19.70 -14.19 10.92
N GLY A 95 -18.41 -14.41 10.94
CA GLY A 95 -17.39 -14.22 11.95
C GLY A 95 -16.22 -15.10 11.54
N GLY A 96 -15.11 -14.50 11.11
CA GLY A 96 -13.95 -15.25 10.63
C GLY A 96 -13.14 -15.84 11.78
N PRO A 97 -12.17 -16.68 11.47
CA PRO A 97 -11.27 -17.22 12.48
C PRO A 97 -10.36 -16.16 13.10
N TRP A 98 -10.29 -14.94 12.53
CA TRP A 98 -9.34 -13.92 12.92
C TRP A 98 -10.00 -12.61 13.34
N ASP A 99 -9.69 -12.12 14.55
CA ASP A 99 -10.06 -10.77 14.99
C ASP A 99 -9.11 -9.72 14.40
N VAL A 100 -7.82 -10.05 14.33
CA VAL A 100 -6.74 -9.20 13.81
C VAL A 100 -5.80 -10.03 12.95
N VAL A 101 -5.39 -9.49 11.83
CA VAL A 101 -4.33 -10.07 10.97
C VAL A 101 -3.19 -9.07 10.89
N VAL A 102 -2.02 -9.45 11.41
CA VAL A 102 -0.78 -8.67 11.27
C VAL A 102 0.03 -9.25 10.14
N VAL A 103 0.38 -8.41 9.16
CA VAL A 103 1.21 -8.80 8.03
C VAL A 103 2.61 -8.24 8.21
N ASP A 104 3.58 -9.13 8.41
CA ASP A 104 5.00 -8.82 8.41
C ASP A 104 5.48 -8.75 6.96
N CYS A 105 5.83 -7.55 6.53
CA CYS A 105 6.15 -7.25 5.14
C CYS A 105 7.66 -7.24 4.90
N ALA A 106 8.07 -7.59 3.69
CA ALA A 106 9.42 -7.43 3.18
C ALA A 106 9.92 -5.96 3.29
N PRO A 107 11.22 -5.67 3.05
CA PRO A 107 11.80 -4.32 3.16
C PRO A 107 11.02 -3.23 2.45
N THR A 108 11.01 -2.04 3.02
CA THR A 108 10.14 -0.89 2.70
C THR A 108 10.02 -0.57 1.21
N ALA A 109 11.11 -0.60 0.45
CA ALA A 109 11.10 -0.23 -0.97
C ALA A 109 10.29 -1.21 -1.83
N GLU A 110 10.37 -2.50 -1.54
CA GLU A 110 9.64 -3.57 -2.25
C GLU A 110 8.16 -3.51 -1.90
N THR A 111 7.84 -3.44 -0.61
CA THR A 111 6.45 -3.27 -0.13
C THR A 111 5.78 -2.04 -0.73
N LEU A 112 6.45 -0.89 -0.79
CA LEU A 112 5.87 0.32 -1.39
C LEU A 112 5.62 0.18 -2.89
N ARG A 113 6.51 -0.51 -3.62
CA ARG A 113 6.30 -0.82 -5.06
C ARG A 113 5.09 -1.70 -5.26
N LEU A 114 4.92 -2.71 -4.41
CA LEU A 114 3.76 -3.59 -4.41
C LEU A 114 2.46 -2.85 -4.19
N LEU A 115 2.42 -2.04 -3.15
CA LEU A 115 1.24 -1.27 -2.80
C LEU A 115 0.86 -0.29 -3.92
N ALA A 116 1.81 0.14 -4.76
CA ALA A 116 1.56 0.97 -5.94
C ALA A 116 1.15 0.15 -7.19
N LEU A 117 1.45 -1.16 -7.22
CA LEU A 117 1.26 -2.01 -8.40
C LEU A 117 -0.19 -2.07 -8.91
N PRO A 118 -1.24 -2.21 -8.06
CA PRO A 118 -2.61 -2.29 -8.54
C PRO A 118 -3.04 -1.07 -9.36
N GLU A 119 -2.58 0.12 -8.99
CA GLU A 119 -2.88 1.36 -9.73
C GLU A 119 -2.11 1.44 -11.05
N ALA A 120 -0.82 1.09 -11.01
CA ALA A 120 0.02 1.10 -12.21
C ALA A 120 -0.50 0.09 -13.25
N LEU A 121 -0.86 -1.12 -12.81
CA LEU A 121 -1.41 -2.16 -13.69
C LEU A 121 -2.78 -1.75 -14.26
N ARG A 122 -3.66 -1.18 -13.44
CA ARG A 122 -4.94 -0.66 -13.90
C ARG A 122 -4.76 0.40 -14.98
N TRP A 123 -3.91 1.40 -14.74
CA TRP A 123 -3.65 2.46 -15.71
C TRP A 123 -3.12 1.90 -17.04
N TYR A 124 -2.23 0.91 -16.97
CA TYR A 124 -1.67 0.26 -18.15
C TYR A 124 -2.75 -0.52 -18.91
N LEU A 125 -3.55 -1.32 -18.22
CA LEU A 125 -4.60 -2.14 -18.83
C LEU A 125 -5.75 -1.32 -19.36
N ASP A 126 -6.15 -0.22 -18.71
CA ASP A 126 -7.16 0.70 -19.20
C ASP A 126 -6.70 1.38 -20.51
N ARG A 127 -5.40 1.66 -20.64
CA ARG A 127 -4.82 2.27 -21.82
C ARG A 127 -4.65 1.28 -22.99
N VAL A 128 -4.30 0.03 -22.69
CA VAL A 128 -4.17 -1.05 -23.69
C VAL A 128 -5.52 -1.71 -23.98
N GLY A 129 -6.46 -1.62 -23.05
CA GLY A 129 -7.75 -2.34 -23.05
C GLY A 129 -8.95 -1.58 -23.61
N GLY A 130 -8.78 -0.37 -24.17
CA GLY A 130 -9.85 0.47 -24.73
C GLY A 130 -10.62 -0.16 -25.90
N PRO A 131 -11.45 0.62 -26.62
CA PRO A 131 -12.26 0.14 -27.75
C PRO A 131 -11.42 -0.56 -28.84
N GLU A 132 -10.12 -0.32 -28.88
CA GLU A 132 -9.12 -1.01 -29.69
C GLU A 132 -9.05 -2.53 -29.41
N ARG A 133 -9.49 -2.99 -28.24
CA ARG A 133 -9.57 -4.42 -27.88
C ARG A 133 -10.49 -5.22 -28.82
N ARG A 134 -11.59 -4.63 -29.25
CA ARG A 134 -12.50 -5.26 -30.23
C ARG A 134 -11.84 -5.33 -31.59
N LEU A 135 -11.05 -4.30 -31.92
CA LEU A 135 -10.29 -4.22 -33.16
C LEU A 135 -9.12 -5.23 -33.14
N LEU A 136 -8.39 -5.33 -32.03
CA LEU A 136 -7.33 -6.34 -31.83
C LEU A 136 -7.87 -7.78 -31.89
N LYS A 137 -9.05 -8.06 -31.29
CA LYS A 137 -9.71 -9.38 -31.45
C LYS A 137 -10.08 -9.67 -32.90
N ALA A 138 -10.55 -8.68 -33.64
CA ALA A 138 -10.91 -8.83 -35.07
C ALA A 138 -9.66 -8.97 -35.98
N LEU A 139 -8.55 -8.33 -35.61
CA LEU A 139 -7.29 -8.37 -36.37
C LEU A 139 -6.35 -9.52 -35.97
N ARG A 140 -6.70 -10.27 -34.95
CA ARG A 140 -5.92 -11.43 -34.42
C ARG A 140 -5.32 -12.34 -35.52
N PRO A 141 -6.11 -12.84 -36.48
CA PRO A 141 -5.58 -13.75 -37.51
C PRO A 141 -4.63 -13.06 -38.48
N VAL A 142 -4.75 -11.73 -38.63
CA VAL A 142 -3.92 -10.94 -39.57
C VAL A 142 -2.60 -10.55 -38.89
N VAL A 143 -2.64 -10.09 -37.64
CA VAL A 143 -1.46 -9.65 -36.90
C VAL A 143 -0.54 -10.82 -36.62
N GLY A 144 -1.05 -11.97 -36.16
CA GLY A 144 -0.24 -13.17 -35.90
C GLY A 144 0.47 -13.70 -37.14
N ARG A 145 -0.16 -13.60 -38.31
CA ARG A 145 0.48 -13.99 -39.60
C ARG A 145 1.50 -12.98 -40.10
N ALA A 146 1.28 -11.69 -39.83
CA ALA A 146 2.11 -10.60 -40.35
C ALA A 146 3.38 -10.40 -39.49
N THR A 147 3.31 -10.63 -38.18
CA THR A 147 4.42 -10.41 -37.24
C THR A 147 5.16 -11.67 -36.83
N GLY A 148 4.60 -12.85 -37.04
CA GLY A 148 5.15 -14.11 -36.56
C GLY A 148 5.09 -14.28 -35.03
N LEU A 149 4.57 -13.29 -34.30
CA LEU A 149 4.45 -13.34 -32.85
C LEU A 149 3.17 -14.07 -32.42
N PRO A 150 3.21 -14.90 -31.39
CA PRO A 150 2.03 -15.53 -30.82
C PRO A 150 1.09 -14.46 -30.25
N VAL A 151 -0.16 -14.52 -30.65
CA VAL A 151 -1.20 -13.62 -30.13
C VAL A 151 -1.77 -14.21 -28.84
N PRO A 152 -1.95 -13.44 -27.76
CA PRO A 152 -2.45 -13.95 -26.48
C PRO A 152 -3.76 -14.72 -26.66
N GLY A 153 -3.83 -15.95 -26.13
CA GLY A 153 -5.06 -16.74 -26.04
C GLY A 153 -6.10 -16.08 -25.16
N ASP A 154 -7.38 -16.48 -25.28
CA ASP A 154 -8.43 -15.96 -24.40
C ASP A 154 -8.19 -16.35 -22.92
N GLU A 155 -7.48 -17.44 -22.68
CA GLU A 155 -7.05 -17.92 -21.36
C GLU A 155 -6.10 -16.93 -20.70
N VAL A 156 -5.06 -16.47 -21.39
CA VAL A 156 -4.09 -15.47 -20.91
C VAL A 156 -4.78 -14.14 -20.60
N ILE A 157 -5.65 -13.69 -21.50
CA ILE A 157 -6.42 -12.44 -21.30
C ILE A 157 -7.29 -12.56 -20.03
N SER A 158 -7.96 -13.70 -19.87
CA SER A 158 -8.80 -13.96 -18.69
C SER A 158 -8.00 -14.08 -17.41
N ALA A 159 -6.79 -14.66 -17.46
CA ALA A 159 -5.88 -14.72 -16.30
C ALA A 159 -5.44 -13.32 -15.85
N VAL A 160 -5.05 -12.45 -16.79
CA VAL A 160 -4.68 -11.06 -16.51
C VAL A 160 -5.86 -10.26 -15.96
N GLU A 161 -7.08 -10.45 -16.51
CA GLU A 161 -8.29 -9.80 -16.01
C GLU A 161 -8.64 -10.25 -14.57
N ARG A 162 -8.50 -11.54 -14.29
CA ARG A 162 -8.67 -12.08 -12.92
C ARG A 162 -7.66 -11.48 -11.95
N LEU A 163 -6.37 -11.50 -12.32
CA LEU A 163 -5.32 -10.92 -11.48
C LEU A 163 -5.56 -9.43 -11.21
N GLN A 164 -5.96 -8.67 -12.23
CA GLN A 164 -6.31 -7.26 -12.07
C GLN A 164 -7.47 -7.07 -11.08
N ALA A 165 -8.54 -7.85 -11.23
CA ALA A 165 -9.70 -7.78 -10.33
C ALA A 165 -9.30 -8.11 -8.89
N ASP A 166 -8.45 -9.11 -8.73
CA ASP A 166 -7.94 -9.57 -7.43
C ASP A 166 -7.07 -8.51 -6.75
N LEU A 167 -6.16 -7.89 -7.49
CA LEU A 167 -5.32 -6.81 -6.98
C LEU A 167 -6.12 -5.56 -6.60
N LEU A 168 -7.16 -5.22 -7.38
CA LEU A 168 -8.06 -4.12 -7.03
C LEU A 168 -8.85 -4.40 -5.75
N GLU A 169 -9.21 -5.65 -5.49
CA GLU A 169 -9.86 -6.05 -4.26
C GLU A 169 -8.90 -5.98 -3.06
N VAL A 170 -7.66 -6.49 -3.21
CA VAL A 170 -6.60 -6.31 -2.20
C VAL A 170 -6.40 -4.84 -1.87
N ARG A 171 -6.30 -3.99 -2.89
CA ARG A 171 -6.15 -2.56 -2.66
C ARG A 171 -7.32 -1.97 -1.88
N ARG A 172 -8.56 -2.32 -2.23
CA ARG A 172 -9.75 -1.88 -1.48
C ARG A 172 -9.69 -2.33 -0.03
N LEU A 173 -9.20 -3.54 0.23
CA LEU A 173 -8.98 -4.04 1.58
C LEU A 173 -7.98 -3.17 2.34
N LEU A 174 -6.82 -2.91 1.76
CA LEU A 174 -5.71 -2.21 2.41
C LEU A 174 -5.97 -0.72 2.66
N VAL A 175 -6.93 -0.10 1.97
CA VAL A 175 -7.33 1.31 2.19
C VAL A 175 -8.59 1.46 3.04
N ARG A 176 -9.16 0.37 3.58
CA ARG A 176 -10.30 0.43 4.49
C ARG A 176 -9.95 1.16 5.80
N PRO A 177 -10.94 1.71 6.49
CA PRO A 177 -10.72 2.32 7.81
C PRO A 177 -10.08 1.37 8.83
N GLU A 178 -10.38 0.07 8.74
CA GLU A 178 -9.89 -0.98 9.65
C GLU A 178 -8.46 -1.44 9.31
N SER A 179 -7.91 -1.00 8.18
CA SER A 179 -6.58 -1.37 7.72
C SER A 179 -5.60 -0.23 7.95
N SER A 180 -4.44 -0.55 8.48
CA SER A 180 -3.38 0.42 8.74
C SER A 180 -2.00 -0.18 8.52
N VAL A 181 -1.01 0.68 8.44
CA VAL A 181 0.42 0.34 8.35
C VAL A 181 1.11 0.89 9.58
N ARG A 182 1.92 0.07 10.24
CA ARG A 182 2.79 0.48 11.35
C ARG A 182 4.22 0.57 10.85
N LEU A 183 4.84 1.75 11.02
CA LEU A 183 6.24 1.92 10.69
C LEU A 183 7.11 1.38 11.82
N VAL A 184 8.16 0.65 11.47
CA VAL A 184 9.17 0.19 12.42
C VAL A 184 10.51 0.77 11.96
N LEU A 185 11.24 1.41 12.88
CA LEU A 185 12.52 2.02 12.59
C LEU A 185 13.49 1.82 13.77
N THR A 186 14.78 1.81 13.51
CA THR A 186 15.79 2.07 14.54
C THR A 186 16.02 3.58 14.64
N PRO A 187 16.23 4.15 15.86
CA PRO A 187 16.41 5.60 16.01
C PRO A 187 17.78 6.06 15.53
N GLU A 188 17.97 6.05 14.22
CA GLU A 188 19.14 6.50 13.48
C GLU A 188 18.73 7.52 12.42
N ARG A 189 19.55 8.55 12.18
CA ARG A 189 19.19 9.67 11.30
C ARG A 189 18.84 9.23 9.87
N VAL A 190 19.57 8.25 9.33
CA VAL A 190 19.33 7.72 7.97
C VAL A 190 18.00 6.97 7.93
N VAL A 191 17.72 6.13 8.94
CA VAL A 191 16.49 5.34 9.04
C VAL A 191 15.28 6.25 9.29
N LEU A 192 15.43 7.29 10.12
CA LEU A 192 14.39 8.31 10.30
C LEU A 192 14.05 9.02 8.98
N ALA A 193 15.07 9.39 8.20
CA ALA A 193 14.82 10.00 6.89
C ALA A 193 14.09 9.07 5.93
N GLU A 194 14.37 7.77 5.98
CA GLU A 194 13.66 6.74 5.22
C GLU A 194 12.21 6.59 5.70
N ALA A 195 11.98 6.53 7.00
CA ALA A 195 10.64 6.44 7.58
C ALA A 195 9.76 7.65 7.25
N ARG A 196 10.33 8.88 7.23
CA ARG A 196 9.63 10.08 6.76
C ARG A 196 9.19 9.96 5.30
N ARG A 197 10.08 9.47 4.41
CA ARG A 197 9.72 9.23 3.00
C ARG A 197 8.67 8.14 2.85
N SER A 198 8.74 7.10 3.67
CA SER A 198 7.75 6.01 3.69
C SER A 198 6.38 6.52 4.10
N LEU A 199 6.28 7.35 5.15
CA LEU A 199 5.01 7.97 5.56
C LEU A 199 4.43 8.83 4.43
N THR A 200 5.25 9.63 3.76
CA THR A 200 4.83 10.44 2.61
C THR A 200 4.26 9.56 1.49
N THR A 201 4.98 8.49 1.14
CA THR A 201 4.59 7.59 0.05
C THR A 201 3.32 6.81 0.38
N LEU A 202 3.21 6.27 1.59
CA LEU A 202 2.01 5.57 2.07
C LEU A 202 0.80 6.52 2.04
N SER A 203 0.96 7.74 2.52
CA SER A 203 -0.08 8.77 2.49
C SER A 203 -0.48 9.14 1.06
N LEU A 204 0.49 9.33 0.15
CA LEU A 204 0.25 9.56 -1.27
C LEU A 204 -0.58 8.41 -1.86
N LEU A 205 -0.24 7.16 -1.56
CA LEU A 205 -0.94 5.97 -2.05
C LEU A 205 -2.30 5.74 -1.36
N GLY A 206 -2.60 6.47 -0.29
CA GLY A 206 -3.88 6.41 0.44
C GLY A 206 -3.92 5.43 1.59
N TYR A 207 -2.77 4.88 1.97
CA TYR A 207 -2.68 3.99 3.12
C TYR A 207 -2.60 4.78 4.42
N ARG A 208 -3.31 4.32 5.43
CA ARG A 208 -3.30 4.92 6.77
C ARG A 208 -2.10 4.38 7.55
N VAL A 209 -1.34 5.27 8.16
CA VAL A 209 -0.32 4.90 9.15
C VAL A 209 -0.92 5.08 10.54
N ASP A 210 -0.83 4.08 11.40
CA ASP A 210 -1.41 4.09 12.74
C ASP A 210 -0.42 4.42 13.84
N GLY A 211 0.88 4.31 13.56
CA GLY A 211 1.91 4.62 14.53
C GLY A 211 3.29 4.19 14.11
N VAL A 212 4.24 4.41 15.00
CA VAL A 212 5.67 4.12 14.80
C VAL A 212 6.21 3.31 15.96
N VAL A 213 7.02 2.29 15.70
CA VAL A 213 7.81 1.57 16.70
C VAL A 213 9.29 1.93 16.50
N ALA A 214 9.86 2.63 17.47
CA ALA A 214 11.30 2.83 17.55
C ALA A 214 11.92 1.58 18.22
N ASN A 215 12.49 0.71 17.40
CA ASN A 215 13.02 -0.58 17.80
C ASN A 215 14.51 -0.51 18.12
N ARG A 216 15.01 -1.43 18.93
CA ARG A 216 16.43 -1.56 19.29
C ARG A 216 17.00 -0.30 19.94
N VAL A 217 16.25 0.28 20.87
CA VAL A 217 16.73 1.40 21.70
C VAL A 217 17.69 0.85 22.75
N PHE A 218 18.90 1.36 22.81
CA PHE A 218 19.89 0.90 23.80
C PHE A 218 19.46 1.25 25.21
N PRO A 219 19.44 0.28 26.13
CA PRO A 219 19.12 0.54 27.54
C PRO A 219 20.26 1.30 28.25
N ALA A 220 19.91 2.08 29.28
CA ALA A 220 20.88 2.78 30.08
C ALA A 220 21.78 1.82 30.89
N GLY A 221 23.05 2.20 31.06
CA GLY A 221 23.99 1.46 31.95
C GLY A 221 24.54 0.18 31.32
N ALA A 222 24.45 0.00 30.03
CA ALA A 222 24.99 -1.15 29.30
C ALA A 222 26.50 -1.01 28.96
N GLY A 223 27.18 -0.04 29.57
CA GLY A 223 28.61 0.23 29.40
C GLY A 223 28.90 1.37 28.44
N ALA A 224 30.11 1.95 28.54
CA ALA A 224 30.46 3.22 27.86
C ALA A 224 30.22 3.26 26.35
N TRP A 225 30.34 2.12 25.66
CA TRP A 225 30.03 2.03 24.24
C TRP A 225 28.53 2.17 23.97
N ALA A 226 27.71 1.44 24.71
CA ALA A 226 26.27 1.49 24.62
C ALA A 226 25.69 2.85 25.05
N ASP A 227 26.30 3.46 26.09
CA ASP A 227 25.91 4.78 26.61
C ASP A 227 26.12 5.86 25.51
N GLY A 228 27.17 5.74 24.68
CA GLY A 228 27.38 6.61 23.53
C GLY A 228 26.29 6.47 22.48
N TRP A 229 25.88 5.25 22.17
CA TRP A 229 24.77 4.97 21.26
C TRP A 229 23.43 5.45 21.85
N GLN A 230 23.18 5.22 23.12
CA GLN A 230 21.98 5.66 23.80
C GLN A 230 21.83 7.18 23.72
N ALA A 231 22.93 7.95 23.94
CA ALA A 231 22.90 9.40 23.82
C ALA A 231 22.55 9.84 22.38
N ALA A 232 23.17 9.21 21.39
CA ALA A 232 22.88 9.50 19.97
C ALA A 232 21.44 9.13 19.58
N GLN A 233 20.94 8.00 20.05
CA GLN A 233 19.57 7.57 19.82
C GLN A 233 18.54 8.47 20.51
N ALA A 234 18.85 9.00 21.70
CA ALA A 234 17.94 9.88 22.43
C ALA A 234 17.62 11.17 21.64
N GLU A 235 18.64 11.76 20.96
CA GLU A 235 18.43 12.92 20.07
C GLU A 235 17.50 12.56 18.91
N VAL A 236 17.75 11.43 18.23
CA VAL A 236 16.95 10.99 17.09
C VAL A 236 15.55 10.59 17.52
N LEU A 237 15.40 9.98 18.70
CA LEU A 237 14.10 9.59 19.26
C LEU A 237 13.21 10.82 19.51
N ALA A 238 13.78 11.92 20.00
CA ALA A 238 13.04 13.18 20.11
C ALA A 238 12.57 13.69 18.73
N GLU A 239 13.44 13.62 17.70
CA GLU A 239 13.05 13.96 16.32
C GLU A 239 11.98 13.00 15.75
N VAL A 240 11.97 11.71 16.15
CA VAL A 240 10.92 10.75 15.78
C VAL A 240 9.58 11.20 16.34
N HIS A 241 9.53 11.51 17.64
CA HIS A 241 8.30 11.99 18.26
C HIS A 241 7.75 13.25 17.60
N ASP A 242 8.61 14.23 17.31
CA ASP A 242 8.21 15.47 16.66
C ASP A 242 7.73 15.23 15.21
N SER A 243 8.42 14.38 14.47
CA SER A 243 8.15 14.12 13.05
C SER A 243 6.83 13.38 12.83
N PHE A 244 6.51 12.44 13.71
CA PHE A 244 5.34 11.60 13.54
C PHE A 244 4.13 12.03 14.37
N ALA A 245 4.23 13.12 15.15
CA ALA A 245 3.07 13.65 15.84
C ALA A 245 1.92 13.96 14.86
N PRO A 246 0.66 13.64 15.20
CA PRO A 246 0.16 13.11 16.48
C PRO A 246 0.10 11.57 16.57
N LEU A 247 0.76 10.84 15.68
CA LEU A 247 0.77 9.38 15.71
C LEU A 247 1.45 8.88 17.01
N PRO A 248 0.98 7.77 17.58
CA PRO A 248 1.66 7.12 18.70
C PRO A 248 3.04 6.63 18.29
N VAL A 249 4.01 6.80 19.18
CA VAL A 249 5.34 6.25 19.04
C VAL A 249 5.58 5.33 20.25
N TRP A 250 5.86 4.07 19.96
CA TRP A 250 6.28 3.06 20.95
C TRP A 250 7.77 2.85 20.85
N THR A 251 8.40 2.47 21.95
CA THR A 251 9.83 2.18 21.99
C THR A 251 10.05 0.75 22.48
N SER A 252 10.90 0.00 21.77
CA SER A 252 11.34 -1.33 22.16
C SER A 252 12.83 -1.34 22.42
N SER A 253 13.20 -1.82 23.59
CA SER A 253 14.60 -1.88 24.00
C SER A 253 15.37 -2.92 23.20
N TYR A 254 16.68 -2.71 23.08
CA TYR A 254 17.58 -3.74 22.54
C TYR A 254 17.65 -4.90 23.54
N ALA A 255 17.17 -6.06 23.13
CA ALA A 255 17.16 -7.25 23.98
C ALA A 255 18.60 -7.72 24.27
N ALA A 256 18.83 -8.26 25.45
CA ALA A 256 20.14 -8.78 25.88
C ALA A 256 20.57 -10.05 25.11
N ALA A 257 19.61 -10.74 24.48
CA ALA A 257 19.81 -11.90 23.63
C ALA A 257 18.81 -11.88 22.47
N GLU A 258 19.04 -12.68 21.47
CA GLU A 258 18.09 -12.85 20.36
C GLU A 258 16.76 -13.41 20.89
N PRO A 259 15.61 -12.73 20.62
CA PRO A 259 14.32 -13.19 21.10
C PRO A 259 13.76 -14.30 20.20
N VAL A 260 14.02 -15.54 20.58
CA VAL A 260 13.53 -16.73 19.89
C VAL A 260 12.56 -17.51 20.80
N GLY A 261 11.44 -17.90 20.25
CA GLY A 261 10.35 -18.59 20.93
C GLY A 261 9.26 -17.66 21.47
N PRO A 262 8.06 -18.20 21.74
CA PRO A 262 6.89 -17.42 22.10
C PRO A 262 7.11 -16.50 23.31
N ASP A 263 7.68 -17.01 24.39
CA ASP A 263 7.92 -16.24 25.62
C ASP A 263 8.87 -15.04 25.40
N ALA A 264 9.94 -15.25 24.62
CA ALA A 264 10.91 -14.20 24.32
C ALA A 264 10.30 -13.11 23.41
N VAL A 265 9.53 -13.51 22.42
CA VAL A 265 8.79 -12.58 21.52
C VAL A 265 7.74 -11.82 22.33
N ALA A 266 6.99 -12.48 23.22
CA ALA A 266 6.02 -11.84 24.11
C ALA A 266 6.67 -10.81 25.03
N SER A 267 7.87 -11.10 25.55
CA SER A 267 8.62 -10.15 26.37
C SER A 267 9.00 -8.88 25.62
N VAL A 268 9.44 -8.99 24.35
CA VAL A 268 9.71 -7.83 23.49
C VAL A 268 8.45 -7.03 23.23
N ALA A 269 7.33 -7.69 22.97
CA ALA A 269 6.04 -7.02 22.76
C ALA A 269 5.58 -6.27 24.01
N GLN A 270 5.72 -6.88 25.20
CA GLN A 270 5.40 -6.22 26.48
C GLN A 270 6.28 -4.99 26.71
N ASP A 271 7.58 -5.07 26.48
CA ASP A 271 8.48 -3.92 26.58
C ASP A 271 8.03 -2.79 25.62
N ALA A 272 7.79 -3.12 24.37
CA ALA A 272 7.43 -2.14 23.35
C ALA A 272 6.12 -1.41 23.66
N TYR A 273 5.08 -2.12 24.08
CA TYR A 273 3.73 -1.56 24.25
C TYR A 273 3.41 -1.10 25.68
N ALA A 274 4.19 -1.51 26.69
CA ALA A 274 3.97 -1.09 28.08
C ALA A 274 4.06 0.42 28.31
N SER A 275 4.82 1.12 27.49
CA SER A 275 5.04 2.57 27.64
C SER A 275 3.78 3.42 27.48
N ARG A 276 2.72 2.90 26.88
CA ARG A 276 1.43 3.57 26.67
C ARG A 276 0.27 2.96 27.46
N GLY A 277 0.60 2.15 28.45
CA GLY A 277 -0.37 1.63 29.42
C GLY A 277 -1.39 0.66 28.80
N THR A 278 -2.68 0.96 28.96
CA THR A 278 -3.79 0.11 28.52
C THR A 278 -4.32 0.47 27.13
N GLU A 279 -3.65 1.32 26.36
CA GLU A 279 -4.05 1.63 24.99
C GLU A 279 -3.99 0.36 24.15
N ASP A 280 -5.05 0.10 23.39
CA ASP A 280 -5.07 -1.02 22.45
C ASP A 280 -4.07 -0.76 21.31
N PRO A 281 -3.01 -1.59 21.17
CA PRO A 281 -2.02 -1.39 20.13
C PRO A 281 -2.58 -1.65 18.73
N PHE A 282 -3.75 -2.24 18.60
CA PHE A 282 -4.44 -2.47 17.33
C PHE A 282 -5.50 -1.42 17.02
N ALA A 283 -5.71 -0.44 17.91
CA ALA A 283 -6.63 0.64 17.63
C ALA A 283 -6.17 1.45 16.41
N VAL A 284 -7.01 1.52 15.40
CA VAL A 284 -6.75 2.36 14.23
C VAL A 284 -7.13 3.78 14.57
N PRO A 285 -6.28 4.79 14.28
CA PRO A 285 -6.59 6.18 14.56
C PRO A 285 -7.93 6.59 13.94
N GLU A 286 -8.80 7.18 14.74
CA GLU A 286 -10.05 7.76 14.26
C GLU A 286 -9.79 8.92 13.30
N GLY A 287 -10.70 9.13 12.36
CA GLY A 287 -10.64 10.24 11.44
C GLY A 287 -10.53 9.84 9.96
N PRO A 288 -10.56 10.83 9.08
CA PRO A 288 -10.52 10.60 7.65
C PRO A 288 -9.15 10.06 7.23
N GLY A 289 -9.15 9.23 6.17
CA GLY A 289 -7.92 8.73 5.55
C GLY A 289 -7.05 9.85 4.96
N PRO A 290 -5.84 9.51 4.48
CA PRO A 290 -4.88 10.50 3.97
C PRO A 290 -5.36 11.21 2.68
N VAL A 291 -6.37 10.66 2.00
CA VAL A 291 -6.99 11.26 0.82
C VAL A 291 -8.47 11.48 1.09
N ARG A 292 -8.92 12.71 0.89
CA ARG A 292 -10.31 13.11 1.17
C ARG A 292 -10.80 14.21 0.26
N VAL A 293 -12.10 14.27 0.05
CA VAL A 293 -12.77 15.36 -0.66
C VAL A 293 -13.65 16.14 0.32
N ARG A 294 -13.47 17.45 0.33
CA ARG A 294 -14.32 18.37 1.08
C ARG A 294 -15.14 19.21 0.10
N ARG A 295 -16.43 19.27 0.31
CA ARG A 295 -17.28 20.23 -0.41
C ARG A 295 -17.07 21.64 0.15
N LEU A 296 -16.96 22.62 -0.73
CA LEU A 296 -16.89 24.02 -0.38
C LEU A 296 -18.25 24.62 -0.73
N GLY A 297 -19.00 25.02 0.28
CA GLY A 297 -20.27 25.74 0.09
C GLY A 297 -20.06 27.08 -0.61
N ALA A 298 -21.08 27.58 -1.28
CA ALA A 298 -21.10 28.96 -1.72
C ALA A 298 -21.23 29.88 -0.50
N THR A 299 -20.26 30.76 -0.24
CA THR A 299 -20.21 31.66 0.93
C THR A 299 -20.99 32.96 0.69
N GLY A 300 -21.57 33.16 -0.51
CA GLY A 300 -22.35 34.33 -0.86
C GLY A 300 -23.18 34.22 -2.14
N PRO A 301 -24.12 35.15 -2.37
CA PRO A 301 -24.92 35.21 -3.60
C PRO A 301 -24.02 35.39 -4.83
N GLY A 302 -24.07 34.43 -5.77
CA GLY A 302 -23.24 34.43 -6.99
C GLY A 302 -21.91 33.68 -6.87
N GLU A 303 -21.55 33.14 -5.71
CA GLU A 303 -20.40 32.25 -5.57
C GLU A 303 -20.74 30.84 -6.06
N ARG A 304 -19.80 30.25 -6.79
CA ARG A 304 -19.94 28.92 -7.38
C ARG A 304 -19.64 27.84 -6.37
N ARG A 305 -20.37 26.75 -6.44
CA ARG A 305 -20.04 25.54 -5.68
C ARG A 305 -18.62 25.10 -6.01
N GLY A 306 -17.92 24.62 -4.99
CA GLY A 306 -16.55 24.14 -5.11
C GLY A 306 -16.34 22.84 -4.37
N ALA A 307 -15.22 22.23 -4.62
CA ALA A 307 -14.72 21.13 -3.81
C ALA A 307 -13.20 21.20 -3.72
N GLU A 308 -12.66 20.64 -2.67
CA GLU A 308 -11.24 20.57 -2.41
C GLU A 308 -10.86 19.10 -2.18
N LEU A 309 -10.02 18.58 -3.07
CA LEU A 309 -9.33 17.31 -2.83
C LEU A 309 -8.12 17.58 -1.96
N ARG A 310 -8.02 16.87 -0.85
CA ARG A 310 -6.88 16.94 0.07
C ARG A 310 -6.14 15.63 0.04
N VAL A 311 -4.83 15.70 -0.13
CA VAL A 311 -3.91 14.57 -0.03
C VAL A 311 -2.87 14.89 1.03
N SER A 312 -2.79 14.08 2.07
CA SER A 312 -1.74 14.21 3.09
C SER A 312 -0.40 13.85 2.48
N LEU A 313 0.54 14.77 2.51
CA LEU A 313 1.92 14.61 1.99
C LEU A 313 2.90 15.19 3.01
N PRO A 314 3.02 14.57 4.20
CA PRO A 314 3.95 15.06 5.21
C PRO A 314 5.37 15.14 4.65
N PHE A 315 6.14 16.14 5.08
CA PHE A 315 7.53 16.41 4.68
C PHE A 315 7.74 16.81 3.21
N VAL A 316 6.69 17.16 2.48
CA VAL A 316 6.78 17.57 1.07
C VAL A 316 6.61 19.07 0.96
N ALA A 317 7.51 19.73 0.24
CA ALA A 317 7.39 21.14 -0.10
C ALA A 317 6.60 21.35 -1.41
N THR A 318 6.11 22.57 -1.64
CA THR A 318 5.31 22.90 -2.83
C THR A 318 6.04 22.59 -4.15
N GLY A 319 7.37 22.75 -4.19
CA GLY A 319 8.17 22.49 -5.39
C GLY A 319 8.41 21.01 -5.69
N ASP A 320 8.09 20.11 -4.77
CA ASP A 320 8.36 18.67 -4.92
C ASP A 320 7.17 17.89 -5.47
N VAL A 321 6.05 18.58 -5.77
CA VAL A 321 4.82 17.96 -6.26
C VAL A 321 4.55 18.38 -7.70
N ASP A 322 4.53 17.39 -8.60
CA ASP A 322 3.99 17.57 -9.93
C ASP A 322 2.54 17.14 -9.99
N LEU A 323 1.70 17.98 -10.58
CA LEU A 323 0.27 17.75 -10.72
C LEU A 323 -0.14 17.84 -12.19
N ALA A 324 -0.72 16.77 -12.72
CA ALA A 324 -1.26 16.75 -14.07
C ALA A 324 -2.69 16.22 -14.07
N ARG A 325 -3.55 16.79 -14.93
CA ARG A 325 -4.91 16.30 -15.14
C ARG A 325 -5.06 15.69 -16.52
N HIS A 326 -5.64 14.49 -16.59
CA HIS A 326 -5.98 13.81 -17.83
C HIS A 326 -7.44 13.33 -17.77
N GLY A 327 -8.34 14.10 -18.37
CA GLY A 327 -9.78 13.80 -18.35
C GLY A 327 -10.33 13.74 -16.92
N GLU A 328 -10.81 12.57 -16.53
CA GLU A 328 -11.35 12.28 -15.20
C GLU A 328 -10.29 11.86 -14.17
N SER A 329 -9.02 11.87 -14.54
CA SER A 329 -7.93 11.47 -13.67
C SER A 329 -7.03 12.63 -13.29
N LEU A 330 -6.65 12.70 -12.02
CA LEU A 330 -5.63 13.59 -11.50
C LEU A 330 -4.39 12.76 -11.18
N VAL A 331 -3.26 13.16 -11.73
CA VAL A 331 -1.98 12.50 -11.51
C VAL A 331 -1.17 13.35 -10.55
N VAL A 332 -0.81 12.77 -9.43
CA VAL A 332 0.06 13.39 -8.41
C VAL A 332 1.38 12.64 -8.40
N THR A 333 2.48 13.35 -8.60
CA THR A 333 3.85 12.78 -8.54
C THR A 333 4.63 13.44 -7.44
N VAL A 334 5.27 12.64 -6.59
CA VAL A 334 6.17 13.10 -5.52
C VAL A 334 7.42 12.23 -5.60
N GLY A 335 8.54 12.83 -5.97
CA GLY A 335 9.80 12.12 -6.20
C GLY A 335 9.64 11.02 -7.24
N ALA A 336 9.96 9.78 -6.88
CA ALA A 336 9.85 8.62 -7.77
C ALA A 336 8.43 8.00 -7.82
N TYR A 337 7.53 8.44 -6.96
CA TYR A 337 6.20 7.83 -6.81
C TYR A 337 5.14 8.66 -7.51
N ARG A 338 4.27 7.95 -8.22
CA ARG A 338 3.18 8.53 -8.98
C ARG A 338 1.87 7.87 -8.58
N ARG A 339 0.85 8.68 -8.30
CA ARG A 339 -0.50 8.20 -8.06
C ARG A 339 -1.47 8.79 -9.07
N VAL A 340 -2.35 7.94 -9.59
CA VAL A 340 -3.46 8.33 -10.46
C VAL A 340 -4.74 8.27 -9.63
N LEU A 341 -5.34 9.42 -9.38
CA LEU A 341 -6.61 9.56 -8.66
C LEU A 341 -7.74 9.71 -9.67
N THR A 342 -8.64 8.73 -9.73
CA THR A 342 -9.87 8.86 -10.54
C THR A 342 -10.83 9.80 -9.82
N LEU A 343 -11.16 10.91 -10.41
CA LEU A 343 -12.05 11.90 -9.82
C LEU A 343 -13.50 11.38 -9.83
N PRO A 344 -14.27 11.56 -8.74
CA PRO A 344 -15.71 11.32 -8.77
C PRO A 344 -16.38 12.12 -9.90
N ALA A 345 -17.47 11.59 -10.44
CA ALA A 345 -18.18 12.22 -11.57
C ALA A 345 -18.56 13.70 -11.33
N SER A 346 -18.79 14.07 -10.05
CA SER A 346 -19.03 15.47 -9.64
C SER A 346 -17.81 16.35 -9.83
N LEU A 347 -16.60 15.87 -9.51
CA LEU A 347 -15.34 16.60 -9.65
C LEU A 347 -14.75 16.51 -11.06
N ALA A 348 -15.00 15.40 -11.75
CA ALA A 348 -14.51 15.18 -13.12
C ALA A 348 -14.99 16.26 -14.08
N ARG A 349 -16.19 16.78 -13.87
CA ARG A 349 -16.80 17.85 -14.68
C ARG A 349 -16.29 19.26 -14.34
N TRP A 350 -15.67 19.45 -13.17
CA TRP A 350 -15.23 20.76 -12.73
C TRP A 350 -13.77 21.03 -13.07
N PRO A 351 -13.44 22.22 -13.58
CA PRO A 351 -12.04 22.59 -13.80
C PRO A 351 -11.29 22.75 -12.48
N VAL A 352 -9.99 22.45 -12.50
CA VAL A 352 -9.08 22.78 -11.41
C VAL A 352 -8.90 24.29 -11.38
N SER A 353 -9.22 24.92 -10.25
CA SER A 353 -9.09 26.37 -10.04
C SER A 353 -7.81 26.77 -9.31
N GLY A 354 -7.08 25.81 -8.76
CA GLY A 354 -5.80 26.03 -8.10
C GLY A 354 -5.34 24.79 -7.34
N ALA A 355 -4.05 24.72 -7.09
CA ALA A 355 -3.42 23.69 -6.25
C ALA A 355 -2.35 24.36 -5.37
N THR A 356 -2.29 23.93 -4.10
CA THR A 356 -1.30 24.41 -3.13
C THR A 356 -0.87 23.24 -2.25
N VAL A 357 0.38 23.27 -1.81
CA VAL A 357 0.87 22.39 -0.73
C VAL A 357 1.14 23.30 0.47
N ASP A 358 0.50 23.01 1.57
CA ASP A 358 0.59 23.78 2.81
C ASP A 358 0.49 22.82 3.99
N ASP A 359 1.40 22.96 4.96
CA ASP A 359 1.51 22.09 6.14
C ASP A 359 1.47 20.58 5.80
N GLY A 360 2.20 20.15 4.77
CA GLY A 360 2.22 18.75 4.34
C GLY A 360 0.89 18.25 3.78
N VAL A 361 0.03 19.13 3.27
CA VAL A 361 -1.24 18.76 2.63
C VAL A 361 -1.33 19.41 1.25
N LEU A 362 -1.39 18.55 0.21
CA LEU A 362 -1.78 19.00 -1.12
C LEU A 362 -3.27 19.27 -1.14
N ARG A 363 -3.65 20.48 -1.54
CA ARG A 363 -5.03 20.94 -1.69
C ARG A 363 -5.28 21.29 -3.15
N VAL A 364 -6.11 20.52 -3.82
CA VAL A 364 -6.51 20.76 -5.21
C VAL A 364 -7.97 21.25 -5.21
N ARG A 365 -8.19 22.48 -5.65
CA ARG A 365 -9.50 23.11 -5.67
C ARG A 365 -10.15 22.96 -7.03
N PHE A 366 -11.42 22.57 -7.00
CA PHE A 366 -12.28 22.48 -8.16
C PHE A 366 -13.41 23.49 -8.02
N ARG A 367 -13.81 24.12 -9.11
CA ARG A 367 -14.96 25.03 -9.14
C ARG A 367 -15.90 24.67 -10.28
N GLU A 368 -17.16 24.81 -10.02
CA GLU A 368 -18.22 24.61 -11.00
C GLU A 368 -18.03 25.52 -12.23
N ALA A 369 -18.19 24.97 -13.44
CA ALA A 369 -18.08 25.74 -14.69
C ALA A 369 -19.26 26.72 -14.83
N ALA A 370 -19.03 27.89 -15.40
CA ALA A 370 -20.02 28.98 -15.48
C ALA A 370 -21.36 28.63 -16.17
N ALA A 371 -21.41 27.57 -16.96
CA ALA A 371 -22.59 27.15 -17.73
C ALA A 371 -23.48 26.12 -17.00
N ALA A 372 -23.01 25.49 -15.91
CA ALA A 372 -23.77 24.46 -15.18
C ALA A 372 -24.64 25.01 -14.04
N ALA A 373 -24.41 26.26 -13.62
CA ALA A 373 -25.09 26.89 -12.49
C ALA A 373 -26.60 27.20 -12.73
N ALA A 374 -27.14 26.91 -13.92
CA ALA A 374 -28.53 27.24 -14.25
C ALA A 374 -29.52 26.07 -14.10
N ALA A 375 -29.08 24.86 -13.66
CA ALA A 375 -29.91 23.66 -13.78
C ALA A 375 -30.26 22.93 -12.47
N GLU A 376 -29.70 23.29 -11.29
CA GLU A 376 -30.01 22.56 -10.04
C GLU A 376 -30.04 23.48 -8.81
N ASP A 377 -31.16 24.17 -8.61
CA ASP A 377 -31.58 24.70 -7.31
C ASP A 377 -32.58 23.70 -6.72
N ASP A 378 -32.13 22.71 -5.94
CA ASP A 378 -32.85 22.12 -4.79
C ASP A 378 -32.14 20.88 -4.25
N VAL A 379 -31.18 21.03 -3.32
CA VAL A 379 -30.84 19.97 -2.35
C VAL A 379 -30.16 20.61 -1.13
N PRO A 380 -30.61 20.33 0.11
CA PRO A 380 -30.06 20.94 1.32
C PRO A 380 -28.65 20.45 1.68
N GLU A 381 -27.82 21.36 2.14
CA GLU A 381 -26.45 21.15 2.60
C GLU A 381 -26.41 20.35 3.91
N GLN A 382 -25.76 19.21 3.87
CA GLN A 382 -25.12 18.62 5.05
C GLN A 382 -23.66 18.34 4.70
N GLY A 383 -22.77 18.97 5.47
CA GLY A 383 -21.32 18.87 5.26
C GLY A 383 -20.77 17.56 5.84
N GLU A 384 -20.87 16.47 5.10
CA GLU A 384 -20.21 15.21 5.45
C GLU A 384 -18.90 15.06 4.67
N GLU A 385 -17.82 14.78 5.40
CA GLU A 385 -16.54 14.35 4.85
C GLU A 385 -16.67 12.88 4.43
N GLN A 386 -16.50 12.58 3.15
CA GLN A 386 -16.50 11.21 2.64
C GLN A 386 -15.08 10.70 2.42
N PRO A 387 -14.74 9.50 2.89
CA PRO A 387 -13.47 8.84 2.57
C PRO A 387 -13.44 8.39 1.11
N TRP A 388 -12.24 8.31 0.56
CA TRP A 388 -11.95 7.85 -0.80
C TRP A 388 -11.68 6.35 -0.87
#